data_333a3efb1b91f8ce2abb2073ac03dc60
#
_entry.id   333a3efb1b91f8ce2abb2073ac03dc60
#
_cell.length_a   1.000
_cell.length_b   1.000
_cell.length_c   1.000
_cell.angle_alpha   90.00
_cell.angle_beta   90.00
_cell.angle_gamma   90.00
#
_symmetry.space_group_name_H-M   'P 1'
#
loop_
_entity.id
_entity.type
_entity.pdbx_description
1 polymer ?
#
loop_
_entity_poly.entity_id
_entity_poly.type
_entity_poly.pdbx_seq_one_letter_code
_entity_poly.pdbx_strand_id
1 'polypeptide(L)'
;MASRAVDLLITYRIMKLLVTPFDKQEAFKYGIIDKQGKVLRPWRTISKTAEKQSYTMLHRFIFNLKRILQKAGLGGRLGTFAVALATLIRENKEFEQHQKLIESTVVKYLKEQKLYEELLQEEGHIVGNKQITEQPINTCFGIDCYQIDNNIVEEKEYAKSKV
;
A
#
# COMPACT_ATOMS: atom_id res chain seq x y z
N MET A 1 -10.79 6.09 20.79
CA MET A 1 -11.61 5.94 19.57
C MET A 1 -11.29 7.06 18.58
N ALA A 2 -10.96 6.71 17.34
CA ALA A 2 -10.87 7.72 16.30
C ALA A 2 -12.25 8.32 16.09
N SER A 3 -12.36 9.64 15.96
CA SER A 3 -13.63 10.29 15.72
C SER A 3 -14.10 9.99 14.29
N ARG A 4 -15.42 9.96 14.10
CA ARG A 4 -16.03 9.78 12.78
C ARG A 4 -15.53 10.83 11.78
N ALA A 5 -15.26 12.03 12.26
CA ALA A 5 -14.72 13.12 11.43
C ALA A 5 -13.30 12.78 10.91
N VAL A 6 -12.45 12.20 11.77
CA VAL A 6 -11.11 11.77 11.40
C VAL A 6 -11.17 10.64 10.37
N ASP A 7 -12.07 9.68 10.58
CA ASP A 7 -12.24 8.55 9.64
C ASP A 7 -12.68 9.04 8.27
N LEU A 8 -13.62 9.98 8.22
CA LEU A 8 -14.07 10.57 6.96
C LEU A 8 -12.95 11.33 6.25
N LEU A 9 -12.11 12.04 7.01
CA LEU A 9 -10.98 12.77 6.45
C LEU A 9 -9.96 11.82 5.84
N ILE A 10 -9.63 10.73 6.53
CA ILE A 10 -8.69 9.73 6.03
C ILE A 10 -9.22 9.08 4.76
N THR A 11 -10.49 8.67 4.78
CA THR A 11 -11.15 8.09 3.60
C THR A 11 -11.10 9.03 2.42
N TYR A 12 -11.44 10.31 2.64
CA TYR A 12 -11.42 11.34 1.60
C TYR A 12 -10.01 11.50 1.02
N ARG A 13 -8.99 11.57 1.88
CA ARG A 13 -7.60 11.75 1.43
C ARG A 13 -7.14 10.57 0.57
N ILE A 14 -7.43 9.36 1.02
CA ILE A 14 -7.06 8.14 0.28
C ILE A 14 -7.71 8.16 -1.11
N MET A 15 -9.03 8.37 -1.16
CA MET A 15 -9.76 8.39 -2.43
C MET A 15 -9.27 9.48 -3.36
N LYS A 16 -9.03 10.68 -2.82
CA LYS A 16 -8.51 11.79 -3.61
C LYS A 16 -7.15 11.47 -4.22
N LEU A 17 -6.25 10.89 -3.43
CA LEU A 17 -4.93 10.51 -3.91
C LEU A 17 -5.02 9.41 -4.98
N LEU A 18 -5.91 8.44 -4.79
CA LEU A 18 -6.09 7.34 -5.74
C LEU A 18 -6.62 7.82 -7.09
N VAL A 19 -7.60 8.73 -7.10
CA VAL A 19 -8.24 9.19 -8.34
C VAL A 19 -7.49 10.32 -9.05
N THR A 20 -6.59 11.02 -8.36
CA THR A 20 -5.85 12.15 -8.94
C THR A 20 -4.64 11.62 -9.70
N PRO A 21 -4.49 11.95 -11.01
CA PRO A 21 -3.30 11.54 -11.77
C PRO A 21 -2.02 12.08 -11.17
N PHE A 22 -0.90 11.40 -11.39
CA PHE A 22 0.40 11.81 -10.85
C PHE A 22 0.78 13.23 -11.26
N ASP A 23 0.51 13.62 -12.50
CA ASP A 23 0.86 14.95 -13.01
C ASP A 23 -0.01 16.08 -12.43
N LYS A 24 -1.05 15.74 -11.66
CA LYS A 24 -1.88 16.69 -10.95
C LYS A 24 -1.60 16.72 -9.43
N GLN A 25 -0.65 15.91 -8.97
CA GLN A 25 -0.27 15.86 -7.56
C GLN A 25 0.67 17.02 -7.22
N GLU A 26 0.60 17.49 -5.97
CA GLU A 26 1.52 18.53 -5.48
C GLU A 26 2.97 18.05 -5.53
N ALA A 27 3.22 16.76 -5.23
CA ALA A 27 4.56 16.19 -5.31
C ALA A 27 5.14 16.29 -6.72
N PHE A 28 4.32 16.20 -7.75
CA PHE A 28 4.76 16.41 -9.14
C PHE A 28 5.17 17.88 -9.37
N LYS A 29 4.40 18.81 -8.86
CA LYS A 29 4.68 20.24 -8.98
C LYS A 29 6.03 20.63 -8.36
N TYR A 30 6.41 19.95 -7.27
CA TYR A 30 7.70 20.17 -6.61
C TYR A 30 8.84 19.36 -7.21
N GLY A 31 8.58 18.59 -8.25
CA GLY A 31 9.60 17.76 -8.89
C GLY A 31 10.02 16.55 -8.06
N ILE A 32 9.20 16.11 -7.11
CA ILE A 32 9.49 14.95 -6.26
C ILE A 32 9.22 13.65 -7.01
N ILE A 33 8.18 13.63 -7.84
CA ILE A 33 7.81 12.49 -8.67
C ILE A 33 7.67 12.93 -10.13
N ASP A 34 7.78 11.99 -11.07
CA ASP A 34 7.51 12.24 -12.48
C ASP A 34 6.05 11.92 -12.84
N LYS A 35 5.68 11.98 -14.12
CA LYS A 35 4.32 11.73 -14.61
C LYS A 35 3.84 10.31 -14.34
N GLN A 36 4.76 9.35 -14.20
CA GLN A 36 4.46 7.96 -13.91
C GLN A 36 4.51 7.64 -12.41
N GLY A 37 4.78 8.65 -11.58
CA GLY A 37 4.90 8.48 -10.14
C GLY A 37 6.26 7.97 -9.67
N LYS A 38 7.24 7.92 -10.58
CA LYS A 38 8.60 7.53 -10.20
C LYS A 38 9.23 8.60 -9.32
N VAL A 39 9.89 8.18 -8.26
CA VAL A 39 10.53 9.09 -7.30
C VAL A 39 11.78 9.71 -7.93
N LEU A 40 11.82 11.04 -8.01
CA LEU A 40 12.95 11.81 -8.51
C LEU A 40 13.79 12.39 -7.36
N ARG A 41 13.14 12.72 -6.25
CA ARG A 41 13.78 13.28 -5.05
C ARG A 41 13.40 12.39 -3.86
N PRO A 42 14.34 11.58 -3.32
CA PRO A 42 14.06 10.73 -2.15
C PRO A 42 13.62 11.54 -0.93
N TRP A 43 12.74 10.97 -0.13
CA TRP A 43 12.20 11.60 1.08
C TRP A 43 13.30 12.22 1.96
N ARG A 44 14.43 11.53 2.10
CA ARG A 44 15.54 11.98 2.94
C ARG A 44 16.14 13.31 2.51
N THR A 45 15.99 13.67 1.23
CA THR A 45 16.55 14.90 0.67
C THR A 45 15.60 16.08 0.73
N ILE A 46 14.36 15.86 1.18
CA ILE A 46 13.33 16.89 1.23
C ILE A 46 13.37 17.56 2.60
N SER A 47 13.59 18.89 2.64
CA SER A 47 13.68 19.66 3.87
C SER A 47 12.57 20.68 4.06
N LYS A 48 12.02 21.22 2.98
CA LYS A 48 10.99 22.25 3.04
C LYS A 48 9.65 21.66 3.49
N THR A 49 8.98 22.36 4.42
CA THR A 49 7.72 21.90 5.03
C THR A 49 6.64 21.65 3.97
N ALA A 50 6.45 22.57 3.03
CA ALA A 50 5.44 22.42 1.97
C ALA A 50 5.70 21.19 1.09
N GLU A 51 6.96 20.94 0.76
CA GLU A 51 7.35 19.76 -0.02
C GLU A 51 7.12 18.48 0.77
N LYS A 52 7.46 18.45 2.08
CA LYS A 52 7.20 17.30 2.94
C LYS A 52 5.71 16.98 3.05
N GLN A 53 4.87 18.00 3.14
CA GLN A 53 3.42 17.84 3.21
C GLN A 53 2.83 17.28 1.93
N SER A 54 3.49 17.51 0.79
CA SER A 54 3.07 16.95 -0.49
C SER A 54 3.49 15.50 -0.68
N TYR A 55 4.36 14.98 0.19
CA TYR A 55 4.93 13.65 0.06
C TYR A 55 5.07 12.96 1.43
N THR A 56 3.95 12.90 2.16
CA THR A 56 3.87 12.22 3.47
C THR A 56 3.93 10.71 3.30
N MET A 57 3.98 9.97 4.40
CA MET A 57 3.94 8.51 4.36
C MET A 57 2.67 7.99 3.67
N LEU A 58 1.53 8.65 3.91
CA LEU A 58 0.29 8.26 3.23
C LEU A 58 0.40 8.47 1.72
N HIS A 59 0.96 9.61 1.28
CA HIS A 59 1.21 9.85 -0.15
C HIS A 59 2.10 8.76 -0.74
N ARG A 60 3.20 8.43 -0.08
CA ARG A 60 4.14 7.41 -0.56
C ARG A 60 3.47 6.05 -0.69
N PHE A 61 2.65 5.68 0.30
CA PHE A 61 1.89 4.44 0.27
C PHE A 61 0.93 4.40 -0.93
N ILE A 62 0.10 5.44 -1.09
CA ILE A 62 -0.89 5.49 -2.18
C ILE A 62 -0.20 5.55 -3.54
N PHE A 63 0.87 6.34 -3.68
CA PHE A 63 1.62 6.41 -4.93
C PHE A 63 2.22 5.05 -5.29
N ASN A 64 2.70 4.31 -4.30
CA ASN A 64 3.19 2.95 -4.52
C ASN A 64 2.07 2.02 -5.02
N LEU A 65 0.88 2.08 -4.42
CA LEU A 65 -0.26 1.30 -4.89
C LEU A 65 -0.63 1.66 -6.33
N LYS A 66 -0.63 2.95 -6.66
CA LYS A 66 -0.94 3.41 -8.02
C LYS A 66 0.08 2.90 -9.03
N ARG A 67 1.37 2.90 -8.67
CA ARG A 67 2.42 2.34 -9.53
C ARG A 67 2.23 0.85 -9.76
N ILE A 68 1.85 0.11 -8.72
CA ILE A 68 1.54 -1.32 -8.83
C ILE A 68 0.38 -1.54 -9.80
N LEU A 69 -0.68 -0.73 -9.69
CA LEU A 69 -1.84 -0.82 -10.58
C LEU A 69 -1.50 -0.51 -12.03
N GLN A 70 -0.56 0.42 -12.27
CA GLN A 70 -0.12 0.75 -13.63
C GLN A 70 0.66 -0.39 -14.28
N LYS A 71 1.23 -1.26 -13.48
CA LYS A 71 1.94 -2.45 -13.97
C LYS A 71 0.99 -3.65 -14.11
N ALA A 72 -0.30 -3.40 -14.29
CA ALA A 72 -1.30 -4.45 -14.46
C ALA A 72 -0.86 -5.43 -15.55
N GLY A 73 -0.93 -6.74 -15.25
CA GLY A 73 -0.43 -7.78 -16.11
C GLY A 73 0.98 -8.26 -15.78
N LEU A 74 1.73 -7.55 -14.93
CA LEU A 74 3.09 -7.91 -14.52
C LEU A 74 3.16 -8.35 -13.05
N GLY A 75 2.05 -8.88 -12.49
CA GLY A 75 2.05 -9.45 -11.15
C GLY A 75 1.51 -8.55 -10.05
N GLY A 76 0.62 -7.58 -10.42
CA GLY A 76 -0.14 -6.85 -9.40
C GLY A 76 -1.06 -7.83 -8.70
N ARG A 77 -0.76 -8.19 -7.46
CA ARG A 77 -1.55 -9.10 -6.64
C ARG A 77 -1.96 -8.40 -5.37
N LEU A 78 -3.04 -8.87 -4.78
CA LEU A 78 -3.51 -8.33 -3.51
C LEU A 78 -2.44 -8.46 -2.42
N GLY A 79 -1.63 -9.53 -2.47
CA GLY A 79 -0.50 -9.72 -1.56
C GLY A 79 0.52 -8.58 -1.60
N THR A 80 0.76 -7.99 -2.77
CA THR A 80 1.65 -6.83 -2.90
C THR A 80 1.10 -5.63 -2.14
N PHE A 81 -0.22 -5.42 -2.19
CA PHE A 81 -0.89 -4.37 -1.42
C PHE A 81 -0.80 -4.65 0.08
N ALA A 82 -0.95 -5.92 0.47
CA ALA A 82 -0.83 -6.33 1.87
C ALA A 82 0.56 -6.00 2.43
N VAL A 83 1.61 -6.33 1.67
CA VAL A 83 3.00 -6.03 2.05
C VAL A 83 3.21 -4.52 2.18
N ALA A 84 2.68 -3.74 1.23
CA ALA A 84 2.80 -2.28 1.25
C ALA A 84 2.13 -1.69 2.49
N LEU A 85 0.93 -2.16 2.84
CA LEU A 85 0.22 -1.68 4.03
C LEU A 85 0.92 -2.10 5.32
N ALA A 86 1.37 -3.34 5.41
CA ALA A 86 2.10 -3.82 6.58
C ALA A 86 3.39 -3.01 6.80
N THR A 87 4.08 -2.66 5.72
CA THR A 87 5.28 -1.83 5.77
C THR A 87 4.95 -0.42 6.28
N LEU A 88 3.87 0.18 5.78
CA LEU A 88 3.42 1.50 6.25
C LEU A 88 3.17 1.49 7.76
N ILE A 89 2.45 0.49 8.25
CA ILE A 89 2.10 0.38 9.67
C ILE A 89 3.34 0.13 10.52
N ARG A 90 4.26 -0.70 10.05
CA ARG A 90 5.52 -0.95 10.75
C ARG A 90 6.34 0.34 10.91
N GLU A 91 6.42 1.14 9.88
CA GLU A 91 7.20 2.38 9.87
C GLU A 91 6.50 3.52 10.59
N ASN A 92 5.17 3.49 10.65
CA ASN A 92 4.39 4.52 11.31
C ASN A 92 3.18 3.91 12.03
N LYS A 93 3.33 3.68 13.32
CA LYS A 93 2.32 3.04 14.17
C LYS A 93 1.00 3.81 14.26
N GLU A 94 0.97 5.09 13.89
CA GLU A 94 -0.25 5.87 13.87
C GLU A 94 -1.31 5.26 12.95
N PHE A 95 -0.88 4.58 11.89
CA PHE A 95 -1.80 3.98 10.94
C PHE A 95 -2.39 2.65 11.40
N GLU A 96 -1.87 2.04 12.47
CA GLU A 96 -2.37 0.77 12.99
C GLU A 96 -3.86 0.85 13.34
N GLN A 97 -4.27 1.90 14.02
CA GLN A 97 -5.68 2.12 14.42
C GLN A 97 -6.60 2.35 13.22
N HIS A 98 -6.05 2.71 12.07
CA HIS A 98 -6.82 2.99 10.85
C HIS A 98 -6.68 1.89 9.80
N GLN A 99 -6.04 0.76 10.14
CA GLN A 99 -5.75 -0.30 9.18
C GLN A 99 -6.99 -0.78 8.44
N LYS A 100 -8.06 -1.10 9.17
CA LYS A 100 -9.30 -1.60 8.56
C LYS A 100 -9.94 -0.58 7.64
N LEU A 101 -9.88 0.70 8.02
CA LEU A 101 -10.42 1.79 7.20
C LEU A 101 -9.62 1.93 5.90
N ILE A 102 -8.31 1.87 5.99
CA ILE A 102 -7.42 1.94 4.81
C ILE A 102 -7.73 0.76 3.88
N GLU A 103 -7.80 -0.46 4.43
CA GLU A 103 -8.12 -1.66 3.65
C GLU A 103 -9.46 -1.53 2.94
N SER A 104 -10.51 -1.17 3.66
CA SER A 104 -11.86 -1.07 3.08
C SER A 104 -11.95 0.02 2.02
N THR A 105 -11.25 1.13 2.21
CA THR A 105 -11.24 2.24 1.24
C THR A 105 -10.53 1.82 -0.05
N VAL A 106 -9.39 1.15 0.07
CA VAL A 106 -8.64 0.65 -1.09
C VAL A 106 -9.46 -0.42 -1.83
N VAL A 107 -10.07 -1.36 -1.10
CA VAL A 107 -10.92 -2.40 -1.70
C VAL A 107 -12.10 -1.77 -2.45
N LYS A 108 -12.74 -0.77 -1.86
CA LYS A 108 -13.84 -0.05 -2.51
C LYS A 108 -13.39 0.56 -3.83
N TYR A 109 -12.24 1.23 -3.83
CA TYR A 109 -11.67 1.81 -5.05
C TYR A 109 -11.40 0.73 -6.10
N LEU A 110 -10.78 -0.38 -5.69
CA LEU A 110 -10.46 -1.48 -6.61
C LEU A 110 -11.73 -2.10 -7.22
N LYS A 111 -12.80 -2.23 -6.43
CA LYS A 111 -14.10 -2.72 -6.93
C LYS A 111 -14.72 -1.76 -7.92
N GLU A 112 -14.67 -0.46 -7.64
CA GLU A 112 -15.18 0.57 -8.55
C GLU A 112 -14.42 0.58 -9.88
N GLN A 113 -13.12 0.26 -9.86
CA GLN A 113 -12.29 0.16 -11.05
C GLN A 113 -12.34 -1.23 -11.70
N LYS A 114 -13.11 -2.18 -11.15
CA LYS A 114 -13.23 -3.57 -11.60
C LYS A 114 -11.92 -4.34 -11.60
N LEU A 115 -11.03 -3.98 -10.68
CA LEU A 115 -9.69 -4.60 -10.54
C LEU A 115 -9.63 -5.61 -9.39
N TYR A 116 -10.59 -5.55 -8.45
CA TYR A 116 -10.51 -6.36 -7.23
C TYR A 116 -10.57 -7.85 -7.51
N GLU A 117 -11.49 -8.29 -8.36
CA GLU A 117 -11.64 -9.72 -8.70
C GLU A 117 -10.39 -10.26 -9.39
N GLU A 118 -9.78 -9.45 -10.27
CA GLU A 118 -8.55 -9.82 -10.96
C GLU A 118 -7.41 -10.03 -9.96
N LEU A 119 -7.25 -9.12 -9.00
CA LEU A 119 -6.21 -9.23 -7.98
C LEU A 119 -6.44 -10.43 -7.06
N LEU A 120 -7.70 -10.75 -6.73
CA LEU A 120 -8.03 -11.93 -5.93
C LEU A 120 -7.70 -13.22 -6.68
N GLN A 121 -7.98 -13.28 -7.97
CA GLN A 121 -7.68 -14.46 -8.78
C GLN A 121 -6.18 -14.74 -8.82
N GLU A 122 -5.36 -13.70 -8.92
CA GLU A 122 -3.91 -13.85 -8.88
C GLU A 122 -3.44 -14.41 -7.53
N GLU A 123 -4.09 -14.04 -6.43
CA GLU A 123 -3.79 -14.60 -5.12
C GLU A 123 -4.26 -16.05 -4.97
N GLY A 124 -5.33 -16.43 -5.66
CA GLY A 124 -5.91 -17.78 -5.58
C GLY A 124 -5.00 -18.89 -6.12
N HIS A 125 -3.91 -18.55 -6.78
CA HIS A 125 -2.94 -19.51 -7.29
C HIS A 125 -1.85 -19.88 -6.28
N ILE A 126 -2.18 -19.86 -4.99
CA ILE A 126 -1.23 -20.28 -3.94
C ILE A 126 -1.04 -21.80 -4.02
N VAL A 127 0.18 -22.19 -4.34
CA VAL A 127 0.57 -23.60 -4.37
C VAL A 127 1.43 -23.88 -3.15
N GLY A 128 0.95 -24.74 -2.26
CA GLY A 128 1.78 -25.25 -1.19
C GLY A 128 1.04 -25.44 0.13
N ASN A 129 0.99 -26.69 0.57
CA ASN A 129 0.41 -27.08 1.85
C ASN A 129 1.42 -26.98 3.01
N LYS A 130 2.36 -26.03 2.94
CA LYS A 130 3.32 -25.86 4.03
C LYS A 130 2.65 -25.14 5.19
N GLN A 131 2.62 -25.79 6.34
CA GLN A 131 2.16 -25.15 7.55
C GLN A 131 3.23 -24.19 8.05
N ILE A 132 2.86 -22.91 8.10
CA ILE A 132 3.71 -21.91 8.70
C ILE A 132 3.36 -21.87 10.18
N THR A 133 4.35 -22.14 11.03
CA THR A 133 4.17 -22.20 12.48
C THR A 133 4.41 -20.85 13.15
N GLU A 134 5.14 -19.97 12.49
CA GLU A 134 5.41 -18.63 13.01
C GLU A 134 4.19 -17.74 12.90
N GLN A 135 4.06 -16.81 13.83
CA GLN A 135 2.97 -15.84 13.81
C GLN A 135 3.27 -14.73 12.78
N PRO A 136 2.29 -14.34 11.98
CA PRO A 136 2.48 -13.21 11.08
C PRO A 136 2.69 -11.91 11.87
N ILE A 137 3.43 -10.98 11.31
CA ILE A 137 3.61 -9.65 11.91
C ILE A 137 2.36 -8.79 11.71
N ASN A 138 1.59 -9.05 10.68
CA ASN A 138 0.33 -8.38 10.41
C ASN A 138 -0.48 -9.19 9.39
N THR A 139 -1.79 -8.94 9.35
CA THR A 139 -2.68 -9.48 8.33
C THR A 139 -3.36 -8.31 7.65
N CYS A 140 -3.06 -8.09 6.38
CA CYS A 140 -3.60 -6.98 5.60
C CYS A 140 -4.36 -7.54 4.40
N PHE A 141 -5.55 -7.01 4.14
CA PHE A 141 -6.43 -7.47 3.06
C PHE A 141 -6.70 -8.98 3.14
N GLY A 142 -6.71 -9.54 4.37
CA GLY A 142 -6.90 -10.97 4.60
C GLY A 142 -5.67 -11.82 4.32
N ILE A 143 -4.52 -11.23 4.03
CA ILE A 143 -3.28 -11.91 3.69
C ILE A 143 -2.29 -11.74 4.84
N ASP A 144 -1.77 -12.84 5.36
CA ASP A 144 -0.77 -12.82 6.40
C ASP A 144 0.58 -12.38 5.87
N CYS A 145 1.22 -11.47 6.58
CA CYS A 145 2.53 -10.93 6.24
C CYS A 145 3.54 -11.31 7.30
N TYR A 146 4.74 -11.67 6.86
CA TYR A 146 5.84 -12.14 7.70
C TYR A 146 7.08 -11.29 7.49
N GLN A 147 8.02 -11.41 8.41
CA GLN A 147 9.28 -10.69 8.29
C GLN A 147 10.42 -11.64 7.97
N ILE A 148 11.17 -11.33 6.92
CA ILE A 148 12.44 -11.99 6.59
C ILE A 148 13.50 -10.90 6.66
N ASP A 149 14.43 -11.02 7.61
CA ASP A 149 15.44 -10.00 7.89
C ASP A 149 14.77 -8.64 8.15
N ASN A 150 15.03 -7.64 7.33
CA ASN A 150 14.42 -6.31 7.47
C ASN A 150 13.22 -6.07 6.56
N ASN A 151 12.80 -7.10 5.80
CA ASN A 151 11.73 -6.96 4.82
C ASN A 151 10.46 -7.66 5.28
N ILE A 152 9.32 -7.08 4.91
CA ILE A 152 8.02 -7.72 5.07
C ILE A 152 7.69 -8.44 3.77
N VAL A 153 7.22 -9.67 3.88
CA VAL A 153 6.83 -10.50 2.73
C VAL A 153 5.45 -11.11 2.99
N GLU A 154 4.73 -11.41 1.92
CA GLU A 154 3.46 -12.14 2.02
C GLU A 154 3.71 -13.61 2.33
N GLU A 155 2.67 -14.31 2.79
CA GLU A 155 2.71 -15.72 3.17
C GLU A 155 3.35 -16.59 2.09
N LYS A 156 2.98 -16.37 0.85
CA LYS A 156 3.49 -17.12 -0.31
C LYS A 156 5.02 -17.04 -0.44
N GLU A 157 5.56 -15.84 -0.29
CA GLU A 157 7.01 -15.61 -0.36
C GLU A 157 7.72 -16.17 0.88
N TYR A 158 7.09 -16.04 2.04
CA TYR A 158 7.63 -16.57 3.29
C TYR A 158 7.72 -18.09 3.22
N ALA A 159 6.68 -18.75 2.73
CA ALA A 159 6.68 -20.21 2.57
C ALA A 159 7.81 -20.69 1.66
N LYS A 160 8.11 -19.96 0.59
CA LYS A 160 9.23 -20.28 -0.31
C LYS A 160 10.58 -20.20 0.41
N SER A 161 10.74 -19.24 1.33
CA SER A 161 12.00 -19.06 2.06
C SER A 161 12.31 -20.21 3.02
N LYS A 162 11.30 -21.00 3.39
CA LYS A 162 11.41 -22.11 4.33
C LYS A 162 11.64 -23.47 3.66
N VAL A 163 11.85 -23.50 2.38
CA VAL A 163 12.12 -24.72 1.62
C VAL A 163 13.57 -25.16 1.78
#